data_94651e652ac2de0526a0eaf1cc7f540c
#
_entry.id   94651e652ac2de0526a0eaf1cc7f540c
#
_cell.length_a   1.000
_cell.length_b   1.000
_cell.length_c   1.000
_cell.angle_alpha   90.00
_cell.angle_beta   90.00
_cell.angle_gamma   90.00
#
_symmetry.space_group_name_H-M   'P 1'
#
loop_
_entity.id
_entity.type
_entity.pdbx_description
1 polymer ?
#
loop_
_entity_poly.entity_id
_entity_poly.type
_entity_poly.pdbx_seq_one_letter_code
_entity_poly.pdbx_strand_id
1 'polypeptide(L)'
;MRTFSTIDYSDARRALDHILEKASQLKKPVVAAVADAHGELLAFARMDDAPASSITIAINKAWTATRARKPTHEVGERVRHPEKGHDISYYGDPKFTGWGGGVPVWKDGKVAGAVAVSGLSSEEDAELAAAAAALITNP
;
A
#
# COMPACT_ATOMS: atom_id res chain seq x y z
N MET A 1 22.36 -2.80 19.12
CA MET A 1 21.98 -2.90 17.69
C MET A 1 20.76 -3.80 17.56
N ARG A 2 19.92 -3.55 16.57
CA ARG A 2 18.72 -4.37 16.29
C ARG A 2 18.77 -4.84 14.87
N THR A 3 18.23 -6.04 14.61
CA THR A 3 17.96 -6.52 13.27
C THR A 3 16.47 -6.39 12.96
N PHE A 4 16.12 -6.25 11.70
CA PHE A 4 14.72 -6.20 11.26
C PHE A 4 14.59 -6.93 9.92
N SER A 5 13.40 -7.44 9.68
CA SER A 5 13.05 -8.03 8.38
C SER A 5 12.54 -6.95 7.44
N THR A 6 12.94 -7.04 6.20
CA THR A 6 12.38 -6.22 5.12
C THR A 6 12.09 -7.12 3.92
N ILE A 7 11.00 -6.83 3.23
CA ILE A 7 10.74 -7.52 1.95
C ILE A 7 11.79 -7.09 0.93
N ASP A 8 12.11 -7.98 0.03
CA ASP A 8 13.09 -7.73 -1.02
C ASP A 8 12.40 -7.52 -2.38
N TYR A 9 13.19 -7.27 -3.40
CA TYR A 9 12.68 -7.04 -4.75
C TYR A 9 11.94 -8.28 -5.31
N SER A 10 12.39 -9.49 -4.97
CA SER A 10 11.72 -10.72 -5.41
C SER A 10 10.32 -10.84 -4.82
N ASP A 11 10.17 -10.55 -3.53
CA ASP A 11 8.87 -10.48 -2.87
C ASP A 11 7.97 -9.42 -3.50
N ALA A 12 8.54 -8.24 -3.72
CA ALA A 12 7.83 -7.11 -4.32
C ALA A 12 7.32 -7.44 -5.73
N ARG A 13 8.14 -8.12 -6.56
CA ARG A 13 7.76 -8.55 -7.91
C ARG A 13 6.62 -9.56 -7.90
N ARG A 14 6.63 -10.53 -7.00
CA ARG A 14 5.54 -11.50 -6.88
C ARG A 14 4.21 -10.82 -6.55
N ALA A 15 4.24 -9.89 -5.60
CA ALA A 15 3.05 -9.13 -5.23
C ALA A 15 2.56 -8.26 -6.39
N LEU A 16 3.47 -7.55 -7.05
CA LEU A 16 3.14 -6.70 -8.18
C LEU A 16 2.52 -7.50 -9.33
N ASP A 17 3.15 -8.59 -9.73
CA ASP A 17 2.68 -9.44 -10.82
C ASP A 17 1.28 -10.01 -10.53
N HIS A 18 1.03 -10.40 -9.28
CA HIS A 18 -0.31 -10.86 -8.86
C HIS A 18 -1.38 -9.78 -9.03
N ILE A 19 -1.09 -8.55 -8.62
CA ILE A 19 -2.02 -7.43 -8.76
C ILE A 19 -2.32 -7.17 -10.23
N LEU A 20 -1.28 -7.08 -11.06
CA LEU A 20 -1.43 -6.80 -12.49
C LEU A 20 -2.23 -7.90 -13.21
N GLU A 21 -1.98 -9.15 -12.88
CA GLU A 21 -2.73 -10.28 -13.43
C GLU A 21 -4.21 -10.22 -13.04
N LYS A 22 -4.50 -10.01 -11.76
CA LYS A 22 -5.89 -9.91 -11.27
C LYS A 22 -6.63 -8.72 -11.86
N ALA A 23 -6.01 -7.56 -11.89
CA ALA A 23 -6.59 -6.35 -12.47
C ALA A 23 -6.86 -6.54 -13.97
N SER A 24 -5.97 -7.21 -14.68
CA SER A 24 -6.13 -7.55 -16.09
C SER A 24 -7.33 -8.47 -16.32
N GLN A 25 -7.49 -9.50 -15.50
CA GLN A 25 -8.63 -10.42 -15.56
C GLN A 25 -9.96 -9.69 -15.30
N LEU A 26 -9.95 -8.74 -14.38
CA LEU A 26 -11.12 -7.91 -14.04
C LEU A 26 -11.38 -6.80 -15.08
N LYS A 27 -10.45 -6.57 -16.00
CA LYS A 27 -10.47 -5.44 -16.95
C LYS A 27 -10.58 -4.09 -16.25
N LYS A 28 -9.88 -3.95 -15.11
CA LYS A 28 -9.85 -2.74 -14.28
C LYS A 28 -8.40 -2.28 -14.13
N PRO A 29 -7.94 -1.34 -14.97
CA PRO A 29 -6.56 -0.88 -14.93
C PRO A 29 -6.24 -0.16 -13.61
N VAL A 30 -5.09 -0.50 -13.03
CA VAL A 30 -4.63 0.04 -11.74
C VAL A 30 -3.20 0.50 -11.81
N VAL A 31 -2.81 1.23 -10.77
CA VAL A 31 -1.43 1.51 -10.41
C VAL A 31 -1.11 0.73 -9.15
N ALA A 32 0.02 0.07 -9.10
CA ALA A 32 0.46 -0.70 -7.94
C ALA A 32 1.86 -0.30 -7.52
N ALA A 33 2.10 -0.27 -6.21
CA ALA A 33 3.38 0.08 -5.61
C ALA A 33 3.67 -0.86 -4.44
N VAL A 34 4.92 -1.25 -4.30
CA VAL A 34 5.39 -2.06 -3.17
C VAL A 34 6.59 -1.36 -2.54
N ALA A 35 6.55 -1.21 -1.22
CA ALA A 35 7.58 -0.53 -0.45
C ALA A 35 8.25 -1.48 0.56
N ASP A 36 9.49 -1.18 0.91
CA ASP A 36 10.26 -1.90 1.93
C ASP A 36 9.83 -1.54 3.36
N ALA A 37 10.56 -2.04 4.36
CA ALA A 37 10.27 -1.80 5.77
C ALA A 37 10.41 -0.32 6.19
N HIS A 38 11.05 0.50 5.41
CA HIS A 38 11.17 1.95 5.64
C HIS A 38 10.12 2.77 4.89
N GLY A 39 9.35 2.12 4.02
CA GLY A 39 8.38 2.79 3.16
C GLY A 39 8.94 3.21 1.79
N GLU A 40 10.20 2.88 1.52
CA GLU A 40 10.83 3.24 0.24
C GLU A 40 10.41 2.28 -0.88
N LEU A 41 10.24 2.82 -2.06
CA LEU A 41 9.71 2.09 -3.22
C LEU A 41 10.66 0.99 -3.70
N LEU A 42 10.15 -0.24 -3.81
CA LEU A 42 10.87 -1.39 -4.37
C LEU A 42 10.40 -1.74 -5.77
N ALA A 43 9.11 -1.70 -6.02
CA ALA A 43 8.53 -2.05 -7.31
C ALA A 43 7.27 -1.23 -7.57
N PHE A 44 7.05 -0.92 -8.84
CA PHE A 44 5.96 -0.05 -9.27
C PHE A 44 5.52 -0.41 -10.69
N ALA A 45 4.22 -0.34 -10.94
CA ALA A 45 3.69 -0.40 -12.30
C ALA A 45 2.43 0.43 -12.43
N ARG A 46 2.29 1.08 -13.59
CA ARG A 46 1.03 1.67 -14.03
C ARG A 46 0.54 0.91 -15.25
N MET A 47 -0.65 0.33 -15.16
CA MET A 47 -1.29 -0.29 -16.33
C MET A 47 -1.74 0.80 -17.30
N ASP A 48 -1.80 0.44 -18.59
CA ASP A 48 -2.40 1.30 -19.59
C ASP A 48 -3.83 1.64 -19.18
N ASP A 49 -4.24 2.87 -19.44
CA ASP A 49 -5.54 3.44 -19.07
C ASP A 49 -5.76 3.70 -17.56
N ALA A 50 -4.82 3.34 -16.68
CA ALA A 50 -4.91 3.75 -15.29
C ALA A 50 -4.67 5.27 -15.16
N PRO A 51 -5.42 5.95 -14.27
CA PRO A 51 -5.27 7.40 -14.12
C PRO A 51 -3.85 7.80 -13.71
N ALA A 52 -3.29 8.81 -14.36
CA ALA A 52 -1.94 9.30 -14.02
C ALA A 52 -1.85 9.83 -12.59
N SER A 53 -2.94 10.41 -12.05
CA SER A 53 -3.02 10.86 -10.66
C SER A 53 -2.80 9.72 -9.66
N SER A 54 -3.12 8.50 -10.02
CA SER A 54 -2.95 7.32 -9.17
C SER A 54 -1.48 6.93 -8.95
N ILE A 55 -0.55 7.44 -9.74
CA ILE A 55 0.88 7.15 -9.60
C ILE A 55 1.36 7.55 -8.20
N THR A 56 1.27 8.83 -7.89
CA THR A 56 1.71 9.35 -6.57
C THR A 56 0.86 8.79 -5.44
N ILE A 57 -0.45 8.61 -5.67
CA ILE A 57 -1.35 8.08 -4.65
C ILE A 57 -0.94 6.66 -4.24
N ALA A 58 -0.65 5.77 -5.19
CA ALA A 58 -0.22 4.40 -4.89
C ALA A 58 1.10 4.39 -4.10
N ILE A 59 2.07 5.18 -4.52
CA ILE A 59 3.37 5.30 -3.82
C ILE A 59 3.15 5.80 -2.40
N ASN A 60 2.33 6.83 -2.21
CA ASN A 60 2.04 7.39 -0.89
C ASN A 60 1.25 6.42 -0.01
N LYS A 61 0.34 5.63 -0.57
CA LYS A 61 -0.36 4.58 0.18
C LYS A 61 0.61 3.53 0.73
N ALA A 62 1.55 3.05 -0.09
CA ALA A 62 2.56 2.07 0.35
C ALA A 62 3.46 2.66 1.45
N TRP A 63 3.93 3.88 1.25
CA TRP A 63 4.73 4.61 2.22
C TRP A 63 3.97 4.80 3.54
N THR A 64 2.71 5.24 3.46
CA THR A 64 1.86 5.46 4.64
C THR A 64 1.60 4.17 5.42
N ALA A 65 1.23 3.09 4.73
CA ALA A 65 0.94 1.81 5.39
C ALA A 65 2.14 1.28 6.17
N THR A 66 3.35 1.44 5.62
CA THR A 66 4.59 1.07 6.31
C THR A 66 4.83 1.94 7.54
N ARG A 67 4.77 3.26 7.39
CA ARG A 67 5.08 4.22 8.46
C ARG A 67 4.03 4.23 9.56
N ALA A 68 2.75 4.17 9.20
CA ALA A 68 1.65 4.11 10.16
C ALA A 68 1.47 2.71 10.78
N ARG A 69 2.06 1.68 10.18
CA ARG A 69 1.94 0.27 10.60
C ARG A 69 0.49 -0.19 10.66
N LYS A 70 -0.30 0.22 9.69
CA LYS A 70 -1.72 -0.13 9.57
C LYS A 70 -2.20 0.10 8.14
N PRO A 71 -3.31 -0.53 7.74
CA PRO A 71 -3.93 -0.23 6.46
C PRO A 71 -4.29 1.26 6.33
N THR A 72 -4.13 1.82 5.15
CA THR A 72 -4.34 3.26 4.95
C THR A 72 -5.78 3.71 5.19
N HIS A 73 -6.79 2.84 5.02
CA HIS A 73 -8.17 3.19 5.37
C HIS A 73 -8.32 3.49 6.87
N GLU A 74 -7.56 2.79 7.73
CA GLU A 74 -7.59 3.06 9.18
C GLU A 74 -6.97 4.41 9.53
N VAL A 75 -5.95 4.85 8.78
CA VAL A 75 -5.40 6.20 8.91
C VAL A 75 -6.49 7.23 8.60
N GLY A 76 -7.21 7.03 7.50
CA GLY A 76 -8.32 7.89 7.11
C GLY A 76 -9.46 7.92 8.14
N GLU A 77 -9.85 6.77 8.65
CA GLU A 77 -10.87 6.66 9.70
C GLU A 77 -10.45 7.41 10.97
N ARG A 78 -9.18 7.28 11.35
CA ARG A 78 -8.63 7.95 12.53
C ARG A 78 -8.67 9.47 12.38
N VAL A 79 -8.20 10.01 11.27
CA VAL A 79 -8.15 11.48 11.08
C VAL A 79 -9.54 12.09 10.91
N ARG A 80 -10.49 11.33 10.36
CA ARG A 80 -11.89 11.77 10.18
C ARG A 80 -12.82 11.49 11.36
N HIS A 81 -12.31 10.91 12.43
CA HIS A 81 -13.15 10.60 13.59
C HIS A 81 -13.78 11.89 14.13
N PRO A 82 -15.11 11.94 14.36
CA PRO A 82 -15.79 13.21 14.70
C PRO A 82 -15.34 13.82 16.03
N GLU A 83 -14.87 13.01 16.98
CA GLU A 83 -14.44 13.50 18.31
C GLU A 83 -12.92 13.44 18.50
N LYS A 84 -12.26 12.41 17.94
CA LYS A 84 -10.84 12.13 18.15
C LYS A 84 -9.98 12.37 16.92
N GLY A 85 -10.60 12.88 15.87
CA GLY A 85 -9.92 13.19 14.62
C GLY A 85 -8.98 14.38 14.73
N HIS A 86 -8.16 14.55 13.72
CA HIS A 86 -7.23 15.65 13.62
C HIS A 86 -6.89 15.88 12.15
N ASP A 87 -6.28 17.01 11.85
CA ASP A 87 -5.80 17.28 10.51
C ASP A 87 -4.66 16.29 10.16
N ILE A 88 -4.71 15.70 8.99
CA ILE A 88 -3.70 14.75 8.53
C ILE A 88 -2.31 15.39 8.43
N SER A 89 -2.23 16.70 8.22
CA SER A 89 -0.97 17.43 8.18
C SER A 89 -0.18 17.38 9.49
N TYR A 90 -0.84 17.04 10.61
CA TYR A 90 -0.19 16.88 11.89
C TYR A 90 0.84 15.74 11.93
N TYR A 91 0.76 14.80 11.01
CA TYR A 91 1.81 13.79 10.84
C TYR A 91 3.15 14.38 10.37
N GLY A 92 3.14 15.60 9.85
CA GLY A 92 4.35 16.34 9.49
C GLY A 92 4.97 15.98 8.14
N ASP A 93 4.39 15.07 7.39
CA ASP A 93 4.85 14.71 6.04
C ASP A 93 3.64 14.62 5.09
N PRO A 94 3.66 15.34 3.96
CA PRO A 94 2.54 15.37 3.01
C PRO A 94 2.28 14.03 2.31
N LYS A 95 3.18 13.04 2.43
CA LYS A 95 2.97 11.71 1.86
C LYS A 95 1.93 10.90 2.63
N PHE A 96 1.61 11.24 3.89
CA PHE A 96 0.54 10.56 4.61
C PHE A 96 -0.79 10.71 3.89
N THR A 97 -1.47 9.59 3.63
CA THR A 97 -2.78 9.56 2.99
C THR A 97 -3.74 8.65 3.76
N GLY A 98 -5.01 9.05 3.81
CA GLY A 98 -6.08 8.29 4.45
C GLY A 98 -6.99 7.53 3.48
N TRP A 99 -6.67 7.49 2.20
CA TRP A 99 -7.40 6.65 1.25
C TRP A 99 -6.99 5.19 1.39
N GLY A 100 -7.99 4.30 1.46
CA GLY A 100 -7.77 2.86 1.48
C GLY A 100 -7.09 2.34 0.22
N GLY A 101 -6.35 1.25 0.36
CA GLY A 101 -5.62 0.61 -0.72
C GLY A 101 -4.15 0.32 -0.40
N GLY A 102 -3.62 0.86 0.67
CA GLY A 102 -2.30 0.48 1.19
C GLY A 102 -2.44 -0.51 2.34
N VAL A 103 -1.69 -1.61 2.28
CA VAL A 103 -1.76 -2.72 3.24
C VAL A 103 -0.36 -3.08 3.69
N PRO A 104 -0.06 -3.06 5.00
CA PRO A 104 1.25 -3.46 5.49
C PRO A 104 1.47 -4.97 5.38
N VAL A 105 2.72 -5.34 5.15
CA VAL A 105 3.18 -6.73 5.21
C VAL A 105 3.83 -6.95 6.56
N TRP A 106 3.33 -7.94 7.30
CA TRP A 106 3.80 -8.25 8.65
C TRP A 106 4.71 -9.47 8.65
N LYS A 107 5.79 -9.38 9.40
CA LYS A 107 6.70 -10.50 9.68
C LYS A 107 7.08 -10.48 11.15
N ASP A 108 6.77 -11.57 11.86
CA ASP A 108 7.06 -11.73 13.30
C ASP A 108 6.60 -10.52 14.14
N GLY A 109 5.39 -10.05 13.89
CA GLY A 109 4.77 -8.93 14.62
C GLY A 109 5.31 -7.55 14.27
N LYS A 110 6.13 -7.43 13.22
CA LYS A 110 6.70 -6.16 12.75
C LYS A 110 6.39 -5.93 11.29
N VAL A 111 6.29 -4.67 10.88
CA VAL A 111 6.07 -4.31 9.48
C VAL A 111 7.37 -4.52 8.70
N ALA A 112 7.30 -5.34 7.67
CA ALA A 112 8.43 -5.65 6.78
C ALA A 112 8.33 -4.91 5.43
N GLY A 113 7.23 -4.22 5.18
CA GLY A 113 6.96 -3.48 3.96
C GLY A 113 5.48 -3.22 3.79
N ALA A 114 5.07 -2.81 2.60
CA ALA A 114 3.66 -2.61 2.28
C ALA A 114 3.38 -2.79 0.78
N VAL A 115 2.15 -3.14 0.48
CA VAL A 115 1.63 -3.25 -0.88
C VAL A 115 0.50 -2.24 -1.04
N ALA A 116 0.43 -1.54 -2.15
CA ALA A 116 -0.61 -0.57 -2.41
C ALA A 116 -1.14 -0.63 -3.84
N VAL A 117 -2.43 -0.34 -3.95
CA VAL A 117 -3.13 -0.22 -5.22
C VAL A 117 -3.91 1.09 -5.24
N SER A 118 -3.97 1.74 -6.39
CA SER A 118 -4.78 2.93 -6.63
C SER A 118 -5.39 2.89 -8.02
N GLY A 119 -6.53 3.55 -8.19
CA GLY A 119 -7.22 3.68 -9.47
C GLY A 119 -8.66 3.13 -9.49
N LEU A 120 -9.06 2.40 -8.46
CA LEU A 120 -10.43 1.87 -8.30
C LEU A 120 -11.08 2.49 -7.05
N SER A 121 -12.14 1.87 -6.54
CA SER A 121 -12.65 2.26 -5.23
C SER A 121 -11.65 1.88 -4.13
N SER A 122 -11.71 2.56 -2.98
CA SER A 122 -10.83 2.24 -1.84
C SER A 122 -10.94 0.78 -1.42
N GLU A 123 -12.14 0.22 -1.46
CA GLU A 123 -12.42 -1.18 -1.10
C GLU A 123 -11.78 -2.14 -2.12
N GLU A 124 -11.95 -1.88 -3.40
CA GLU A 124 -11.36 -2.71 -4.46
C GLU A 124 -9.83 -2.63 -4.44
N ASP A 125 -9.29 -1.43 -4.27
CA ASP A 125 -7.84 -1.21 -4.13
C ASP A 125 -7.29 -2.01 -2.94
N ALA A 126 -7.96 -1.96 -1.79
CA ALA A 126 -7.55 -2.66 -0.57
C ALA A 126 -7.62 -4.18 -0.72
N GLU A 127 -8.64 -4.71 -1.39
CA GLU A 127 -8.77 -6.15 -1.64
C GLU A 127 -7.62 -6.68 -2.50
N LEU A 128 -7.29 -5.99 -3.59
CA LEU A 128 -6.17 -6.37 -4.45
C LEU A 128 -4.84 -6.31 -3.69
N ALA A 129 -4.61 -5.24 -2.92
CA ALA A 129 -3.40 -5.07 -2.14
C ALA A 129 -3.27 -6.14 -1.05
N ALA A 130 -4.35 -6.45 -0.33
CA ALA A 130 -4.34 -7.45 0.74
C ALA A 130 -4.04 -8.86 0.22
N ALA A 131 -4.64 -9.25 -0.91
CA ALA A 131 -4.39 -10.54 -1.53
C ALA A 131 -2.92 -10.69 -1.95
N ALA A 132 -2.32 -9.64 -2.50
CA ALA A 132 -0.92 -9.62 -2.88
C ALA A 132 0.03 -9.63 -1.67
N ALA A 133 -0.29 -8.89 -0.62
CA ALA A 133 0.48 -8.88 0.62
C ALA A 133 0.53 -10.26 1.27
N ALA A 134 -0.59 -10.99 1.24
CA ALA A 134 -0.68 -12.35 1.77
C ALA A 134 0.28 -13.33 1.07
N LEU A 135 0.58 -13.14 -0.21
CA LEU A 135 1.53 -13.97 -0.95
C LEU A 135 2.98 -13.84 -0.46
N ILE A 136 3.32 -12.70 0.13
CA ILE A 136 4.67 -12.47 0.66
C ILE A 136 4.85 -13.23 1.97
N THR A 137 3.85 -13.21 2.83
CA THR A 137 3.91 -13.83 4.16
C THR A 137 3.55 -15.32 4.15
N ASN A 138 2.76 -15.75 3.17
CA ASN A 138 2.33 -17.15 2.99
C ASN A 138 2.64 -17.58 1.53
N PRO A 139 3.93 -17.78 1.21
CA PRO A 139 4.36 -18.14 -0.14
C PRO A 139 3.89 -19.54 -0.58
#